data_10e76da256e0870dca2d8eae8e27d876
#
_entry.id   10e76da256e0870dca2d8eae8e27d876
#
_cell.length_a   1.000
_cell.length_b   1.000
_cell.length_c   1.000
_cell.angle_alpha   90.00
_cell.angle_beta   90.00
_cell.angle_gamma   90.00
#
_symmetry.space_group_name_H-M   'P 1'
#
loop_
_entity.id
_entity.type
_entity.pdbx_description
1 polymer ?
#
loop_
_entity_poly.entity_id
_entity_poly.type
_entity_poly.pdbx_seq_one_letter_code
_entity_poly.pdbx_strand_id
1 'polypeptide(L)'
;MKRLLLLALVTLLLTQARAQLLLTESLTNRVDTTRRIQGSIAPEVGFRSEKENVFNLKNTANLNILVGRQRALTIINKLEISTYVRQVNVSDGFVHTEFRNLIRPNVEFYPFAQSQWAGSRGLVVRAAVGVQSRFRFVHTEMFDVTAGVGVFYEYERWNYAGAVVPVEPGLPALNAHSGKAQFFAGFRFFITDKWSLVASGYYQGKMNRRFVRPRWAYGVDLRYQIDHRFGLWGSYHFFYDAQPPVPIRKGYTMLSAGASISF
;
A
#
# COMPACT_ATOMS: atom_id res chain seq x y z
N MET A 1 26.99 19.85 -12.95
CA MET A 1 26.15 19.41 -11.82
C MET A 1 24.70 19.09 -12.23
N LYS A 2 23.92 19.96 -12.89
CA LYS A 2 22.50 19.71 -13.28
C LYS A 2 22.32 18.45 -14.16
N ARG A 3 23.22 18.16 -15.10
CA ARG A 3 23.15 16.96 -15.98
C ARG A 3 23.47 15.66 -15.25
N LEU A 4 24.34 15.68 -14.24
CA LEU A 4 24.63 14.53 -13.37
C LEU A 4 23.46 14.20 -12.44
N LEU A 5 22.78 15.21 -11.91
CA LEU A 5 21.55 15.03 -11.12
C LEU A 5 20.41 14.43 -11.96
N LEU A 6 20.26 14.88 -13.21
CA LEU A 6 19.26 14.32 -14.12
C LEU A 6 19.58 12.86 -14.49
N LEU A 7 20.85 12.53 -14.73
CA LEU A 7 21.29 11.16 -15.02
C LEU A 7 21.09 10.24 -13.80
N ALA A 8 21.41 10.71 -12.58
CA ALA A 8 21.16 9.98 -11.35
C ALA A 8 19.66 9.78 -11.10
N LEU A 9 18.81 10.76 -11.42
CA LEU A 9 17.35 10.65 -11.33
C LEU A 9 16.80 9.63 -12.34
N VAL A 10 17.33 9.61 -13.57
CA VAL A 10 16.90 8.67 -14.62
C VAL A 10 17.40 7.24 -14.33
N THR A 11 18.59 7.06 -13.78
CA THR A 11 19.06 5.72 -13.37
C THR A 11 18.30 5.15 -12.16
N LEU A 12 17.77 5.99 -11.27
CA LEU A 12 16.86 5.56 -10.19
C LEU A 12 15.50 5.07 -10.72
N LEU A 13 15.09 5.49 -11.92
CA LEU A 13 13.79 5.13 -12.51
C LEU A 13 13.77 3.78 -13.25
N LEU A 14 14.92 3.10 -13.42
CA LEU A 14 15.02 1.90 -14.26
C LEU A 14 14.98 0.56 -13.53
N THR A 15 14.77 0.52 -12.20
CA THR A 15 14.68 -0.75 -11.46
C THR A 15 13.22 -1.15 -11.22
N GLN A 16 12.64 -1.89 -12.14
CA GLN A 16 11.32 -2.51 -11.94
C GLN A 16 11.47 -3.82 -11.14
N ALA A 17 11.02 -3.82 -9.91
CA ALA A 17 10.91 -5.03 -9.11
C ALA A 17 9.69 -4.93 -8.17
N ARG A 18 8.89 -5.99 -8.03
CA ARG A 18 7.55 -5.91 -7.43
C ARG A 18 7.41 -6.84 -6.22
N ALA A 19 7.37 -6.31 -4.99
CA ALA A 19 6.87 -6.96 -3.77
C ALA A 19 5.88 -6.03 -3.06
N GLN A 20 4.73 -6.53 -2.57
CA GLN A 20 3.70 -5.65 -2.04
C GLN A 20 3.59 -5.77 -0.53
N LEU A 21 4.06 -4.77 0.18
CA LEU A 21 3.67 -4.41 1.52
C LEU A 21 2.60 -3.32 1.39
N LEU A 22 1.54 -3.35 2.22
CA LEU A 22 0.52 -2.31 2.14
C LEU A 22 0.94 -1.10 2.95
N LEU A 23 1.03 0.04 2.28
CA LEU A 23 1.19 1.35 2.89
C LEU A 23 -0.20 1.96 3.13
N THR A 24 -0.94 1.43 4.11
CA THR A 24 -2.32 1.85 4.37
C THR A 24 -2.41 3.29 4.86
N GLU A 25 -1.36 3.80 5.54
CA GLU A 25 -1.33 5.19 6.03
C GLU A 25 -1.43 6.23 4.91
N SER A 26 -0.82 5.95 3.76
CA SER A 26 -0.89 6.84 2.60
C SER A 26 -2.28 6.85 1.96
N LEU A 27 -3.03 5.76 2.11
CA LEU A 27 -4.36 5.59 1.54
C LEU A 27 -5.48 6.02 2.50
N THR A 28 -5.17 6.16 3.80
CA THR A 28 -6.15 6.52 4.82
C THR A 28 -6.40 8.02 4.82
N ASN A 29 -7.60 8.43 4.50
CA ASN A 29 -8.01 9.81 4.66
C ASN A 29 -8.22 10.15 6.15
N ARG A 30 -8.05 11.42 6.51
CA ARG A 30 -8.45 11.92 7.83
C ARG A 30 -9.96 11.71 7.98
N VAL A 31 -10.37 10.98 9.01
CA VAL A 31 -11.80 10.75 9.28
C VAL A 31 -12.40 12.05 9.82
N ASP A 32 -13.32 12.63 9.07
CA ASP A 32 -14.14 13.76 9.53
C ASP A 32 -15.23 13.21 10.46
N THR A 33 -15.24 13.65 11.72
CA THR A 33 -16.20 13.18 12.72
C THR A 33 -17.61 13.77 12.54
N THR A 34 -17.79 14.71 11.62
CA THR A 34 -19.10 15.33 11.32
C THR A 34 -19.90 14.52 10.30
N ARG A 35 -19.24 13.68 9.48
CA ARG A 35 -19.87 12.87 8.44
C ARG A 35 -19.87 11.41 8.81
N ARG A 36 -21.06 10.78 8.78
CA ARG A 36 -21.19 9.34 9.11
C ARG A 36 -20.53 8.43 8.09
N ILE A 37 -20.62 8.79 6.82
CA ILE A 37 -20.01 8.04 5.71
C ILE A 37 -19.19 9.02 4.90
N GLN A 38 -17.95 8.63 4.59
CA GLN A 38 -17.04 9.43 3.79
C GLN A 38 -16.12 8.50 3.03
N GLY A 39 -15.78 8.85 1.82
CA GLY A 39 -14.95 8.01 0.97
C GLY A 39 -14.26 8.76 -0.14
N SER A 40 -13.39 8.06 -0.81
CA SER A 40 -12.75 8.52 -2.04
C SER A 40 -12.57 7.37 -3.00
N ILE A 41 -12.65 7.68 -4.27
CA ILE A 41 -12.40 6.77 -5.38
C ILE A 41 -11.38 7.45 -6.29
N ALA A 42 -10.35 6.74 -6.68
CA ALA A 42 -9.30 7.21 -7.56
C ALA A 42 -9.11 6.22 -8.71
N PRO A 43 -9.96 6.30 -9.76
CA PRO A 43 -9.78 5.50 -10.95
C PRO A 43 -8.58 6.02 -11.77
N GLU A 44 -7.85 5.10 -12.34
CA GLU A 44 -6.75 5.35 -13.27
C GLU A 44 -6.92 4.43 -14.47
N VAL A 45 -6.92 4.99 -15.67
CA VAL A 45 -6.97 4.24 -16.92
C VAL A 45 -5.68 4.53 -17.68
N GLY A 46 -4.95 3.49 -18.04
CA GLY A 46 -3.74 3.57 -18.83
C GLY A 46 -3.91 2.81 -20.14
N PHE A 47 -3.49 3.40 -21.22
CA PHE A 47 -3.37 2.73 -22.51
C PHE A 47 -1.94 2.89 -23.00
N ARG A 48 -1.35 1.79 -23.44
CA ARG A 48 -0.03 1.78 -24.03
C ARG A 48 -0.09 1.02 -25.36
N SER A 49 0.34 1.68 -26.42
CA SER A 49 0.50 1.05 -27.73
C SER A 49 2.01 0.88 -27.98
N GLU A 50 2.47 -0.37 -27.87
CA GLU A 50 3.83 -0.77 -28.23
C GLU A 50 3.74 -1.75 -29.41
N LYS A 51 4.43 -2.89 -29.32
CA LYS A 51 4.27 -4.00 -30.27
C LYS A 51 2.84 -4.55 -30.26
N GLU A 52 2.21 -4.50 -29.08
CA GLU A 52 0.83 -4.93 -28.82
C GLU A 52 0.14 -3.88 -27.92
N ASN A 53 -1.17 -3.79 -28.01
CA ASN A 53 -1.95 -2.87 -27.20
C ASN A 53 -2.13 -3.41 -25.77
N VAL A 54 -1.75 -2.61 -24.78
CA VAL A 54 -1.93 -2.90 -23.35
C VAL A 54 -2.93 -1.90 -22.77
N PHE A 55 -3.99 -2.40 -22.21
CA PHE A 55 -4.95 -1.60 -21.45
C PHE A 55 -4.79 -1.90 -19.96
N ASN A 56 -4.64 -0.86 -19.15
CA ASN A 56 -4.53 -0.93 -17.70
C ASN A 56 -5.70 -0.19 -17.07
N LEU A 57 -6.41 -0.88 -16.20
CA LEU A 57 -7.42 -0.29 -15.33
C LEU A 57 -6.96 -0.44 -13.89
N LYS A 58 -6.83 0.68 -13.18
CA LYS A 58 -6.55 0.70 -11.76
C LYS A 58 -7.65 1.47 -11.04
N ASN A 59 -7.99 1.03 -9.86
CA ASN A 59 -8.89 1.76 -8.98
C ASN A 59 -8.37 1.66 -7.55
N THR A 60 -8.32 2.78 -6.86
CA THR A 60 -8.10 2.84 -5.41
C THR A 60 -9.33 3.45 -4.78
N ALA A 61 -9.93 2.77 -3.83
CA ALA A 61 -11.09 3.25 -3.10
C ALA A 61 -10.84 3.17 -1.59
N ASN A 62 -11.36 4.16 -0.88
CA ASN A 62 -11.34 4.22 0.57
C ASN A 62 -12.74 4.59 1.05
N LEU A 63 -13.25 3.86 2.02
CA LEU A 63 -14.54 4.08 2.65
C LEU A 63 -14.36 4.09 4.17
N ASN A 64 -14.82 5.15 4.82
CA ASN A 64 -14.87 5.28 6.28
C ASN A 64 -16.32 5.41 6.72
N ILE A 65 -16.74 4.57 7.66
CA ILE A 65 -18.07 4.56 8.26
C ILE A 65 -17.92 4.79 9.76
N LEU A 66 -18.42 5.92 10.26
CA LEU A 66 -18.43 6.20 11.69
C LEU A 66 -19.46 5.33 12.41
N VAL A 67 -19.01 4.65 13.46
CA VAL A 67 -19.82 3.82 14.35
C VAL A 67 -19.81 4.46 15.75
N GLY A 68 -20.67 5.46 15.93
CA GLY A 68 -20.67 6.30 17.13
C GLY A 68 -19.57 7.36 17.11
N ARG A 69 -19.19 7.89 18.28
CA ARG A 69 -18.28 9.05 18.37
C ARG A 69 -16.79 8.70 18.34
N GLN A 70 -16.44 7.46 18.64
CA GLN A 70 -15.04 7.04 18.87
C GLN A 70 -14.60 5.84 18.03
N ARG A 71 -15.47 5.39 17.13
CA ARG A 71 -15.23 4.18 16.33
C ARG A 71 -15.46 4.46 14.86
N ALA A 72 -14.64 3.84 14.01
CA ALA A 72 -14.82 3.89 12.57
C ALA A 72 -14.46 2.54 11.94
N LEU A 73 -15.27 2.10 11.00
CA LEU A 73 -14.92 1.03 10.08
C LEU A 73 -14.28 1.66 8.85
N THR A 74 -13.05 1.28 8.55
CA THR A 74 -12.32 1.73 7.36
C THR A 74 -12.13 0.55 6.42
N ILE A 75 -12.48 0.72 5.17
CA ILE A 75 -12.27 -0.27 4.10
C ILE A 75 -11.44 0.40 3.02
N ILE A 76 -10.32 -0.21 2.68
CA ILE A 76 -9.43 0.27 1.62
C ILE A 76 -9.31 -0.85 0.59
N ASN A 77 -9.54 -0.50 -0.66
CA ASN A 77 -9.42 -1.41 -1.79
C ASN A 77 -8.49 -0.82 -2.85
N LYS A 78 -7.67 -1.67 -3.44
CA LYS A 78 -6.94 -1.36 -4.67
C LYS A 78 -7.09 -2.53 -5.62
N LEU A 79 -7.41 -2.24 -6.87
CA LEU A 79 -7.51 -3.21 -7.95
C LEU A 79 -6.68 -2.72 -9.14
N GLU A 80 -5.90 -3.62 -9.72
CA GLU A 80 -5.16 -3.37 -10.96
C GLU A 80 -5.39 -4.54 -11.92
N ILE A 81 -5.93 -4.25 -13.09
CA ILE A 81 -6.15 -5.21 -14.17
C ILE A 81 -5.44 -4.69 -15.41
N SER A 82 -4.63 -5.54 -16.02
CA SER A 82 -3.91 -5.25 -17.25
C SER A 82 -4.26 -6.30 -18.30
N THR A 83 -4.64 -5.86 -19.48
CA THR A 83 -4.95 -6.76 -20.60
C THR A 83 -3.94 -6.58 -21.71
N TYR A 84 -3.46 -7.70 -22.24
CA TYR A 84 -2.53 -7.76 -23.38
C TYR A 84 -3.06 -8.81 -24.36
N VAL A 85 -3.22 -8.44 -25.64
CA VAL A 85 -3.76 -9.35 -26.68
C VAL A 85 -5.04 -10.07 -26.23
N ARG A 86 -6.01 -9.34 -25.65
CA ARG A 86 -7.29 -9.85 -25.09
C ARG A 86 -7.15 -10.85 -23.92
N GLN A 87 -5.96 -11.03 -23.37
CA GLN A 87 -5.75 -11.85 -22.18
C GLN A 87 -5.47 -10.95 -20.98
N VAL A 88 -5.97 -11.33 -19.81
CA VAL A 88 -5.63 -10.68 -18.54
C VAL A 88 -4.24 -11.19 -18.12
N ASN A 89 -3.22 -10.36 -18.30
CA ASN A 89 -1.84 -10.75 -17.98
C ASN A 89 -1.42 -10.37 -16.56
N VAL A 90 -2.06 -9.35 -16.00
CA VAL A 90 -1.77 -8.87 -14.65
C VAL A 90 -3.08 -8.61 -13.94
N SER A 91 -3.25 -9.23 -12.79
CA SER A 91 -4.32 -8.93 -11.86
C SER A 91 -3.70 -8.83 -10.49
N ASP A 92 -3.52 -7.60 -10.02
CA ASP A 92 -2.96 -7.30 -8.71
C ASP A 92 -4.01 -6.52 -7.91
N GLY A 93 -4.06 -6.76 -6.62
CA GLY A 93 -4.98 -5.99 -5.80
C GLY A 93 -4.94 -6.37 -4.33
N PHE A 94 -5.69 -5.62 -3.53
CA PHE A 94 -5.93 -5.92 -2.15
C PHE A 94 -7.25 -5.34 -1.64
N VAL A 95 -7.74 -5.92 -0.57
CA VAL A 95 -8.78 -5.37 0.30
C VAL A 95 -8.23 -5.38 1.71
N HIS A 96 -8.28 -4.23 2.39
CA HIS A 96 -7.91 -4.06 3.78
C HIS A 96 -9.08 -3.47 4.54
N THR A 97 -9.41 -4.07 5.67
CA THR A 97 -10.50 -3.61 6.55
C THR A 97 -9.94 -3.46 7.95
N GLU A 98 -10.20 -2.32 8.58
CA GLU A 98 -9.81 -2.06 9.96
C GLU A 98 -10.98 -1.46 10.74
N PHE A 99 -11.15 -1.89 12.00
CA PHE A 99 -12.12 -1.35 12.92
C PHE A 99 -11.40 -0.49 13.96
N ARG A 100 -11.38 0.81 13.73
CA ARG A 100 -10.64 1.78 14.55
C ARG A 100 -11.43 2.11 15.81
N ASN A 101 -10.76 2.02 16.95
CA ASN A 101 -11.29 2.45 18.24
C ASN A 101 -10.36 3.52 18.83
N LEU A 102 -10.87 4.69 19.08
CA LEU A 102 -10.17 5.76 19.77
C LEU A 102 -10.28 5.50 21.29
N ILE A 103 -9.23 4.95 21.89
CA ILE A 103 -9.19 4.64 23.32
C ILE A 103 -8.89 5.92 24.14
N ARG A 104 -7.99 6.76 23.60
CA ARG A 104 -7.62 8.06 24.15
C ARG A 104 -7.45 9.05 22.99
N PRO A 105 -7.44 10.38 23.24
CA PRO A 105 -7.28 11.37 22.17
C PRO A 105 -6.10 11.12 21.21
N ASN A 106 -5.04 10.49 21.73
CA ASN A 106 -3.81 10.23 20.97
C ASN A 106 -3.50 8.72 20.78
N VAL A 107 -4.43 7.82 21.14
CA VAL A 107 -4.21 6.37 21.09
C VAL A 107 -5.39 5.69 20.43
N GLU A 108 -5.13 5.11 19.27
CA GLU A 108 -6.08 4.26 18.55
C GLU A 108 -5.65 2.79 18.66
N PHE A 109 -6.64 1.91 18.80
CA PHE A 109 -6.45 0.47 18.71
C PHE A 109 -7.39 -0.07 17.63
N TYR A 110 -6.89 -0.92 16.75
CA TYR A 110 -7.71 -1.47 15.68
C TYR A 110 -7.33 -2.91 15.30
N PRO A 111 -8.28 -3.84 15.40
CA PRO A 111 -8.21 -5.09 14.68
C PRO A 111 -8.33 -4.83 13.18
N PHE A 112 -7.65 -5.64 12.38
CA PHE A 112 -7.70 -5.56 10.94
C PHE A 112 -7.72 -6.94 10.29
N ALA A 113 -8.26 -6.98 9.09
CA ALA A 113 -8.18 -8.11 8.18
C ALA A 113 -7.79 -7.60 6.79
N GLN A 114 -7.00 -8.40 6.08
CA GLN A 114 -6.48 -8.04 4.77
C GLN A 114 -6.43 -9.25 3.87
N SER A 115 -6.80 -9.07 2.61
CA SER A 115 -6.55 -10.01 1.53
C SER A 115 -5.84 -9.30 0.39
N GLN A 116 -4.86 -9.93 -0.21
CA GLN A 116 -4.04 -9.38 -1.27
C GLN A 116 -3.67 -10.47 -2.28
N TRP A 117 -3.58 -10.10 -3.54
CA TRP A 117 -3.08 -10.96 -4.62
C TRP A 117 -2.19 -10.14 -5.56
N ALA A 118 -1.26 -10.81 -6.24
CA ALA A 118 -0.34 -10.19 -7.16
C ALA A 118 0.13 -11.24 -8.18
N GLY A 119 -0.70 -11.46 -9.21
CA GLY A 119 -0.49 -12.49 -10.22
C GLY A 119 0.82 -12.33 -10.97
N SER A 120 1.21 -11.09 -11.28
CA SER A 120 2.49 -10.76 -11.92
C SER A 120 3.73 -11.26 -11.16
N ARG A 121 3.59 -11.52 -9.86
CA ARG A 121 4.65 -11.98 -8.96
C ARG A 121 4.50 -13.42 -8.52
N GLY A 122 3.43 -14.08 -8.94
CA GLY A 122 3.10 -15.41 -8.48
C GLY A 122 2.46 -15.45 -7.08
N LEU A 123 2.09 -14.31 -6.48
CA LEU A 123 1.31 -14.29 -5.25
C LEU A 123 -0.16 -14.59 -5.59
N VAL A 124 -0.60 -15.81 -5.34
CA VAL A 124 -1.97 -16.23 -5.57
C VAL A 124 -2.91 -15.57 -4.58
N VAL A 125 -2.57 -15.63 -3.30
CA VAL A 125 -3.29 -14.97 -2.21
C VAL A 125 -2.37 -14.78 -1.01
N ARG A 126 -2.53 -13.65 -0.32
CA ARG A 126 -2.03 -13.38 1.01
C ARG A 126 -3.20 -12.93 1.86
N ALA A 127 -3.48 -13.65 2.93
CA ALA A 127 -4.47 -13.26 3.93
C ALA A 127 -3.77 -12.94 5.24
N ALA A 128 -4.14 -11.85 5.88
CA ALA A 128 -3.60 -11.46 7.17
C ALA A 128 -4.73 -11.00 8.09
N VAL A 129 -4.62 -11.34 9.37
CA VAL A 129 -5.51 -10.88 10.43
C VAL A 129 -4.69 -10.55 11.66
N GLY A 130 -5.00 -9.42 12.29
CA GLY A 130 -4.21 -8.96 13.42
C GLY A 130 -4.80 -7.79 14.16
N VAL A 131 -4.00 -7.25 15.06
CA VAL A 131 -4.33 -6.07 15.86
C VAL A 131 -3.17 -5.09 15.83
N GLN A 132 -3.49 -3.81 15.88
CA GLN A 132 -2.51 -2.74 15.81
C GLN A 132 -2.89 -1.60 16.74
N SER A 133 -1.89 -0.95 17.32
CA SER A 133 -2.05 0.29 18.07
C SER A 133 -1.34 1.41 17.34
N ARG A 134 -1.98 2.57 17.28
CA ARG A 134 -1.44 3.81 16.71
C ARG A 134 -1.36 4.86 17.79
N PHE A 135 -0.23 5.53 17.84
CA PHE A 135 0.05 6.65 18.75
C PHE A 135 0.24 7.90 17.92
N ARG A 136 -0.51 8.95 18.25
CA ARG A 136 -0.39 10.26 17.63
C ARG A 136 0.48 11.13 18.53
N PHE A 137 1.70 11.44 18.09
CA PHE A 137 2.70 12.19 18.86
C PHE A 137 2.54 13.71 18.66
N VAL A 138 2.23 14.11 17.43
CA VAL A 138 2.02 15.51 17.07
C VAL A 138 0.74 15.60 16.26
N HIS A 139 -0.08 16.57 16.59
CA HIS A 139 -1.30 16.88 15.87
C HIS A 139 -1.53 18.37 15.89
N THR A 140 -1.10 19.04 14.84
CA THR A 140 -1.28 20.48 14.62
C THR A 140 -1.99 20.70 13.29
N GLU A 141 -2.30 21.94 12.95
CA GLU A 141 -2.86 22.27 11.64
C GLU A 141 -1.90 21.94 10.50
N MET A 142 -0.58 22.07 10.73
CA MET A 142 0.45 21.82 9.72
C MET A 142 1.02 20.41 9.72
N PHE A 143 1.09 19.74 10.89
CA PHE A 143 1.78 18.47 11.05
C PHE A 143 0.94 17.43 11.77
N ASP A 144 0.99 16.20 11.29
CA ASP A 144 0.46 15.02 11.97
C ASP A 144 1.55 13.94 11.96
N VAL A 145 2.02 13.53 13.14
CA VAL A 145 3.07 12.50 13.30
C VAL A 145 2.49 11.35 14.08
N THR A 146 2.51 10.20 13.46
CA THR A 146 1.97 8.96 14.02
C THR A 146 3.02 7.86 13.99
N ALA A 147 2.99 6.96 14.96
CA ALA A 147 3.69 5.69 14.89
C ALA A 147 2.84 4.61 15.55
N GLY A 148 3.15 3.37 15.28
CA GLY A 148 2.40 2.27 15.86
C GLY A 148 3.11 0.94 15.80
N VAL A 149 2.53 0.00 16.53
CA VAL A 149 2.98 -1.37 16.63
C VAL A 149 1.80 -2.31 16.47
N GLY A 150 2.05 -3.46 15.90
CA GLY A 150 1.01 -4.47 15.73
C GLY A 150 1.56 -5.87 15.65
N VAL A 151 0.69 -6.83 15.82
CA VAL A 151 0.97 -8.25 15.62
C VAL A 151 -0.12 -8.85 14.74
N PHE A 152 0.25 -9.76 13.87
CA PHE A 152 -0.68 -10.39 12.95
C PHE A 152 -0.23 -11.78 12.55
N TYR A 153 -1.19 -12.58 12.16
CA TYR A 153 -0.98 -13.86 11.52
C TYR A 153 -1.19 -13.71 10.02
N GLU A 154 -0.29 -14.29 9.22
CA GLU A 154 -0.30 -14.21 7.77
C GLU A 154 -0.24 -15.60 7.16
N TYR A 155 -1.10 -15.85 6.18
CA TYR A 155 -1.08 -16.97 5.26
C TYR A 155 -0.74 -16.46 3.86
N GLU A 156 0.15 -17.13 3.15
CA GLU A 156 0.54 -16.84 1.78
C GLU A 156 0.51 -18.10 0.94
N ARG A 157 -0.04 -18.00 -0.28
CA ARG A 157 0.05 -19.01 -1.32
C ARG A 157 0.72 -18.42 -2.55
N TRP A 158 1.78 -19.07 -3.00
CA TRP A 158 2.60 -18.61 -4.09
C TRP A 158 2.68 -19.65 -5.19
N ASN A 159 2.72 -19.22 -6.45
CA ASN A 159 3.21 -19.98 -7.59
C ASN A 159 4.52 -19.35 -8.09
N TYR A 160 5.10 -19.91 -9.13
CA TYR A 160 6.40 -19.49 -9.65
C TYR A 160 6.31 -18.57 -10.87
N ALA A 161 5.14 -18.01 -11.19
CA ALA A 161 4.95 -17.15 -12.37
C ALA A 161 5.83 -15.88 -12.35
N GLY A 162 6.20 -15.39 -11.15
CA GLY A 162 7.08 -14.23 -10.97
C GLY A 162 8.55 -14.57 -10.74
N ALA A 163 8.97 -15.84 -10.87
CA ALA A 163 10.34 -16.25 -10.61
C ALA A 163 11.33 -15.60 -11.58
N VAL A 164 12.48 -15.14 -11.05
CA VAL A 164 13.55 -14.51 -11.83
C VAL A 164 14.67 -15.47 -12.23
N VAL A 165 14.57 -16.71 -11.80
CA VAL A 165 15.46 -17.82 -12.20
C VAL A 165 14.62 -18.92 -12.84
N PRO A 166 15.20 -19.73 -13.73
CA PRO A 166 14.52 -20.90 -14.27
C PRO A 166 14.03 -21.81 -13.15
N VAL A 167 12.79 -22.24 -13.24
CA VAL A 167 12.14 -23.14 -12.29
C VAL A 167 11.62 -24.34 -13.06
N GLU A 168 11.73 -25.52 -12.51
CA GLU A 168 11.23 -26.75 -13.13
C GLU A 168 9.72 -26.66 -13.38
N PRO A 169 9.23 -27.03 -14.57
CA PRO A 169 7.81 -27.03 -14.85
C PRO A 169 7.05 -27.98 -13.92
N GLY A 170 5.85 -27.56 -13.49
CA GLY A 170 4.96 -28.41 -12.69
C GLY A 170 5.20 -28.40 -11.18
N LEU A 171 6.07 -27.53 -10.68
CA LEU A 171 6.22 -27.37 -9.22
C LEU A 171 4.89 -26.94 -8.56
N PRO A 172 4.52 -27.59 -7.44
CA PRO A 172 3.29 -27.24 -6.73
C PRO A 172 3.38 -25.86 -6.10
N ALA A 173 2.22 -25.22 -5.91
CA ALA A 173 2.15 -23.95 -5.22
C ALA A 173 2.70 -24.06 -3.79
N LEU A 174 3.48 -23.07 -3.37
CA LEU A 174 4.06 -23.00 -2.03
C LEU A 174 3.08 -22.31 -1.08
N ASN A 175 2.82 -22.94 0.05
CA ASN A 175 2.05 -22.37 1.14
C ASN A 175 2.98 -21.96 2.29
N ALA A 176 2.81 -20.75 2.83
CA ALA A 176 3.60 -20.24 3.94
C ALA A 176 2.69 -19.62 5.01
N HIS A 177 3.01 -19.88 6.26
CA HIS A 177 2.30 -19.35 7.44
C HIS A 177 3.31 -18.66 8.35
N SER A 178 2.94 -17.51 8.93
CA SER A 178 3.79 -16.86 9.92
C SER A 178 3.05 -15.89 10.82
N GLY A 179 3.40 -15.92 12.11
CA GLY A 179 3.14 -14.81 13.02
C GLY A 179 4.18 -13.72 12.82
N LYS A 180 3.76 -12.47 12.69
CA LYS A 180 4.61 -11.31 12.45
C LYS A 180 4.32 -10.19 13.43
N ALA A 181 5.36 -9.43 13.76
CA ALA A 181 5.24 -8.12 14.39
C ALA A 181 5.46 -7.03 13.32
N GLN A 182 4.80 -5.90 13.50
CA GLN A 182 4.87 -4.75 12.62
C GLN A 182 5.12 -3.49 13.42
N PHE A 183 6.00 -2.64 12.89
CA PHE A 183 6.18 -1.25 13.29
C PHE A 183 5.87 -0.37 12.10
N PHE A 184 5.22 0.75 12.34
CA PHE A 184 5.04 1.76 11.32
C PHE A 184 5.24 3.17 11.87
N ALA A 185 5.59 4.10 11.00
CA ALA A 185 5.63 5.51 11.25
C ALA A 185 5.00 6.25 10.06
N GLY A 186 4.25 7.30 10.37
CA GLY A 186 3.60 8.15 9.39
C GLY A 186 3.81 9.62 9.74
N PHE A 187 4.05 10.40 8.72
CA PHE A 187 4.20 11.84 8.79
C PHE A 187 3.31 12.47 7.73
N ARG A 188 2.48 13.43 8.13
CA ARG A 188 1.68 14.23 7.22
C ARG A 188 2.00 15.70 7.42
N PHE A 189 2.24 16.39 6.33
CA PHE A 189 2.52 17.82 6.29
C PHE A 189 1.55 18.53 5.36
N PHE A 190 0.82 19.52 5.88
CA PHE A 190 -0.03 20.40 5.12
C PHE A 190 0.78 21.63 4.74
N ILE A 191 1.28 21.65 3.49
CA ILE A 191 2.12 22.74 2.96
C ILE A 191 1.26 24.01 2.80
N THR A 192 0.04 23.81 2.34
CA THR A 192 -1.02 24.82 2.23
C THR A 192 -2.37 24.12 2.42
N ASP A 193 -3.47 24.86 2.42
CA ASP A 193 -4.83 24.30 2.44
C ASP A 193 -5.11 23.34 1.27
N LYS A 194 -4.36 23.46 0.17
CA LYS A 194 -4.51 22.64 -1.03
C LYS A 194 -3.44 21.59 -1.19
N TRP A 195 -2.24 21.79 -0.65
CA TRP A 195 -1.12 20.86 -0.82
C TRP A 195 -0.83 20.11 0.46
N SER A 196 -0.75 18.80 0.37
CA SER A 196 -0.31 17.95 1.48
C SER A 196 0.68 16.89 1.01
N LEU A 197 1.65 16.60 1.89
CA LEU A 197 2.64 15.56 1.75
C LEU A 197 2.38 14.51 2.82
N VAL A 198 2.35 13.23 2.44
CA VAL A 198 2.28 12.10 3.37
C VAL A 198 3.51 11.23 3.14
N ALA A 199 4.29 11.01 4.19
CA ALA A 199 5.37 10.03 4.19
C ALA A 199 5.05 8.92 5.19
N SER A 200 5.30 7.68 4.83
CA SER A 200 5.04 6.54 5.71
C SER A 200 6.08 5.44 5.53
N GLY A 201 6.34 4.70 6.60
CA GLY A 201 7.26 3.58 6.59
C GLY A 201 6.74 2.43 7.44
N TYR A 202 7.02 1.21 7.01
CA TYR A 202 6.64 -0.03 7.67
C TYR A 202 7.84 -0.97 7.77
N TYR A 203 7.93 -1.63 8.89
CA TYR A 203 8.87 -2.70 9.16
C TYR A 203 8.10 -3.90 9.71
N GLN A 204 8.22 -5.05 9.07
CA GLN A 204 7.58 -6.30 9.48
C GLN A 204 8.62 -7.40 9.64
N GLY A 205 8.57 -8.12 10.76
CA GLY A 205 9.44 -9.24 11.04
C GLY A 205 8.67 -10.45 11.56
N LYS A 206 9.14 -11.67 11.23
CA LYS A 206 8.61 -12.89 11.82
C LYS A 206 8.97 -12.95 13.30
N MET A 207 8.00 -13.32 14.16
CA MET A 207 8.14 -13.42 15.63
C MET A 207 9.01 -14.62 16.09
N ASN A 208 9.97 -15.00 15.28
CA ASN A 208 10.94 -16.06 15.58
C ASN A 208 12.36 -15.52 15.43
N ARG A 209 13.37 -16.39 15.55
CA ARG A 209 14.80 -16.03 15.40
C ARG A 209 15.16 -15.31 14.08
N ARG A 210 14.21 -15.20 13.12
CA ARG A 210 14.39 -14.52 11.83
C ARG A 210 13.81 -13.09 11.79
N PHE A 211 13.57 -12.47 12.93
CA PHE A 211 13.15 -11.06 12.99
C PHE A 211 14.14 -10.12 12.27
N VAL A 212 15.38 -10.54 12.15
CA VAL A 212 16.48 -9.82 11.45
C VAL A 212 16.37 -9.85 9.91
N ARG A 213 15.41 -10.61 9.34
CA ARG A 213 15.17 -10.66 7.88
C ARG A 213 13.79 -10.10 7.58
N PRO A 214 13.65 -8.78 7.64
CA PRO A 214 12.36 -8.14 7.57
C PRO A 214 11.84 -7.99 6.15
N ARG A 215 10.54 -7.69 6.09
CA ARG A 215 9.96 -6.87 5.03
C ARG A 215 9.93 -5.43 5.52
N TRP A 216 10.26 -4.49 4.65
CA TRP A 216 10.09 -3.09 4.92
C TRP A 216 9.63 -2.34 3.68
N ALA A 217 8.91 -1.27 3.90
CA ALA A 217 8.43 -0.40 2.85
C ALA A 217 8.41 1.04 3.34
N TYR A 218 8.60 1.96 2.41
CA TYR A 218 8.34 3.37 2.64
C TYR A 218 7.69 3.99 1.41
N GLY A 219 6.95 5.06 1.64
CA GLY A 219 6.28 5.79 0.59
C GLY A 219 6.17 7.26 0.90
N VAL A 220 6.07 8.04 -0.18
CA VAL A 220 5.79 9.47 -0.15
C VAL A 220 4.69 9.75 -1.15
N ASP A 221 3.63 10.42 -0.69
CA ASP A 221 2.48 10.81 -1.49
C ASP A 221 2.34 12.33 -1.43
N LEU A 222 2.33 12.98 -2.57
CA LEU A 222 2.02 14.39 -2.73
C LEU A 222 0.58 14.51 -3.26
N ARG A 223 -0.23 15.33 -2.61
CA ARG A 223 -1.62 15.55 -2.97
C ARG A 223 -1.90 17.03 -3.18
N TYR A 224 -2.68 17.32 -4.20
CA TYR A 224 -3.20 18.65 -4.48
C TYR A 224 -4.71 18.62 -4.53
N GLN A 225 -5.38 19.33 -3.64
CA GLN A 225 -6.84 19.46 -3.59
C GLN A 225 -7.26 20.63 -4.48
N ILE A 226 -7.95 20.34 -5.58
CA ILE A 226 -8.48 21.36 -6.50
C ILE A 226 -9.65 22.07 -5.82
N ASP A 227 -10.61 21.27 -5.33
CA ASP A 227 -11.76 21.69 -4.56
C ASP A 227 -12.15 20.62 -3.52
N HIS A 228 -13.30 20.75 -2.87
CA HIS A 228 -13.76 19.81 -1.83
C HIS A 228 -14.04 18.38 -2.33
N ARG A 229 -14.13 18.16 -3.64
CA ARG A 229 -14.42 16.87 -4.27
C ARG A 229 -13.26 16.32 -5.10
N PHE A 230 -12.56 17.18 -5.82
CA PHE A 230 -11.56 16.79 -6.80
C PHE A 230 -10.15 17.04 -6.31
N GLY A 231 -9.27 16.09 -6.49
CA GLY A 231 -7.86 16.18 -6.16
C GLY A 231 -6.98 15.49 -7.19
N LEU A 232 -5.72 15.90 -7.22
CA LEU A 232 -4.64 15.23 -7.94
C LEU A 232 -3.67 14.64 -6.94
N TRP A 233 -3.01 13.55 -7.30
CA TRP A 233 -2.02 12.94 -6.44
C TRP A 233 -0.88 12.33 -7.26
N GLY A 234 0.30 12.27 -6.64
CA GLY A 234 1.45 11.53 -7.11
C GLY A 234 2.07 10.78 -5.95
N SER A 235 2.53 9.55 -6.18
CA SER A 235 3.10 8.70 -5.16
C SER A 235 4.39 8.02 -5.62
N TYR A 236 5.31 7.88 -4.69
CA TYR A 236 6.51 7.08 -4.80
C TYR A 236 6.55 6.09 -3.64
N HIS A 237 6.57 4.79 -3.93
CA HIS A 237 6.64 3.75 -2.92
C HIS A 237 7.79 2.80 -3.22
N PHE A 238 8.53 2.41 -2.20
CA PHE A 238 9.57 1.39 -2.25
C PHE A 238 9.24 0.25 -1.29
N PHE A 239 9.52 -0.96 -1.72
CA PHE A 239 9.23 -2.19 -0.99
C PHE A 239 10.41 -3.13 -1.03
N TYR A 240 10.68 -3.81 0.09
CA TYR A 240 11.75 -4.79 0.21
C TYR A 240 11.31 -5.99 1.05
N ASP A 241 11.59 -7.19 0.56
CA ASP A 241 11.43 -8.45 1.30
C ASP A 241 12.79 -9.17 1.34
N ALA A 242 13.37 -9.31 2.52
CA ALA A 242 14.67 -9.96 2.69
C ALA A 242 14.63 -11.45 2.34
N GLN A 243 13.47 -12.10 2.49
CA GLN A 243 13.27 -13.55 2.31
C GLN A 243 11.92 -13.86 1.64
N PRO A 244 11.77 -13.58 0.33
CA PRO A 244 10.56 -13.96 -0.38
C PRO A 244 10.43 -15.49 -0.41
N PRO A 245 9.22 -16.06 -0.31
CA PRO A 245 9.01 -17.51 -0.30
C PRO A 245 9.42 -18.20 -1.60
N VAL A 246 9.31 -17.52 -2.73
CA VAL A 246 9.72 -17.97 -4.07
C VAL A 246 10.83 -17.06 -4.60
N PRO A 247 11.67 -17.51 -5.56
CA PRO A 247 12.84 -16.78 -6.05
C PRO A 247 12.45 -15.59 -6.94
N ILE A 248 11.83 -14.57 -6.33
CA ILE A 248 11.48 -13.30 -6.95
C ILE A 248 12.44 -12.18 -6.52
N ARG A 249 12.40 -11.05 -7.21
CA ARG A 249 13.20 -9.88 -6.81
C ARG A 249 12.81 -9.41 -5.41
N LYS A 250 13.82 -9.13 -4.56
CA LYS A 250 13.64 -8.73 -3.17
C LYS A 250 13.11 -7.30 -3.01
N GLY A 251 13.51 -6.40 -3.88
CA GLY A 251 13.13 -4.99 -3.80
C GLY A 251 12.49 -4.45 -5.08
N TYR A 252 11.62 -3.43 -4.96
CA TYR A 252 11.02 -2.75 -6.10
C TYR A 252 10.43 -1.38 -5.73
N THR A 253 10.23 -0.57 -6.75
CA THR A 253 9.68 0.77 -6.69
C THR A 253 8.34 0.83 -7.42
N MET A 254 7.42 1.63 -6.93
CA MET A 254 6.19 2.01 -7.63
C MET A 254 6.13 3.53 -7.70
N LEU A 255 5.93 4.05 -8.90
CA LEU A 255 5.61 5.45 -9.17
C LEU A 255 4.20 5.50 -9.76
N SER A 256 3.34 6.31 -9.20
CA SER A 256 1.96 6.44 -9.65
C SER A 256 1.51 7.90 -9.56
N ALA A 257 0.58 8.28 -10.43
CA ALA A 257 -0.09 9.57 -10.37
C ALA A 257 -1.52 9.41 -10.88
N GLY A 258 -2.42 10.24 -10.40
CA GLY A 258 -3.82 10.16 -10.80
C GLY A 258 -4.67 11.29 -10.23
N ALA A 259 -5.98 11.18 -10.47
CA ALA A 259 -6.99 12.03 -9.89
C ALA A 259 -7.80 11.28 -8.84
N SER A 260 -8.44 12.00 -7.93
CA SER A 260 -9.31 11.43 -6.91
C SER A 260 -10.60 12.21 -6.80
N ILE A 261 -11.69 11.51 -6.49
CA ILE A 261 -13.00 12.06 -6.18
C ILE A 261 -13.34 11.67 -4.75
N SER A 262 -13.68 12.66 -3.92
CA SER A 262 -14.08 12.50 -2.51
C SER A 262 -15.54 12.84 -2.31
N PHE A 263 -16.23 12.16 -1.36
CA PHE A 263 -17.63 12.37 -1.03
C PHE A 263 -17.91 12.17 0.47
#